data_2082f6ca0567094341e2c164aa5f58f1
#
_entry.id   2082f6ca0567094341e2c164aa5f58f1
#
_cell.length_a   1.000
_cell.length_b   1.000
_cell.length_c   1.000
_cell.angle_alpha   90.00
_cell.angle_beta   90.00
_cell.angle_gamma   90.00
#
_symmetry.space_group_name_H-M   'P 1'
#
loop_
_entity.id
_entity.type
_entity.pdbx_description
1 polymer ?
#
loop_
_entity_poly.entity_id
_entity_poly.type
_entity_poly.pdbx_seq_one_letter_code
_entity_poly.pdbx_strand_id
1 'polypeptide(L)'
;MLTSIPDLLKIITPNQRRIDAAQAKQELEQNKGLLIDVREPAEHANVAAVGAINIPRGLLEMKLMEIEKDAGRPIYLHCASGARATLGAEALTRVGYENVTVITCNATQVSEVF
;
A
#
# COMPACT_ATOMS: atom_id res chain seq x y z
N MET A 1 17.69 -20.40 -11.24
CA MET A 1 16.63 -20.92 -10.35
C MET A 1 15.67 -19.81 -9.95
N LEU A 2 14.38 -20.10 -9.91
CA LEU A 2 13.37 -19.12 -9.51
C LEU A 2 13.39 -18.91 -8.00
N THR A 3 13.16 -17.66 -7.57
CA THR A 3 12.89 -17.34 -6.18
C THR A 3 11.37 -17.38 -5.98
N SER A 4 10.90 -18.10 -4.97
CA SER A 4 9.47 -18.13 -4.68
C SER A 4 8.97 -16.75 -4.20
N ILE A 5 7.67 -16.49 -4.35
CA ILE A 5 7.11 -15.23 -3.85
C ILE A 5 7.28 -15.10 -2.33
N PRO A 6 7.00 -16.13 -1.51
CA PRO A 6 7.26 -16.01 -0.06
C PRO A 6 8.71 -15.68 0.27
N ASP A 7 9.67 -16.24 -0.46
CA ASP A 7 11.09 -15.95 -0.23
C ASP A 7 11.44 -14.51 -0.64
N LEU A 8 10.90 -14.02 -1.77
CA LEU A 8 11.08 -12.64 -2.18
C LEU A 8 10.54 -11.67 -1.13
N LEU A 9 9.34 -11.95 -0.60
CA LEU A 9 8.75 -11.11 0.45
C LEU A 9 9.63 -11.05 1.69
N LYS A 10 10.25 -12.16 2.08
CA LYS A 10 11.20 -12.16 3.20
C LYS A 10 12.42 -11.28 2.96
N ILE A 11 12.86 -11.19 1.72
CA ILE A 11 14.02 -10.36 1.35
C ILE A 11 13.69 -8.87 1.44
N ILE A 12 12.52 -8.46 0.96
CA ILE A 12 12.17 -7.04 0.85
C ILE A 12 11.48 -6.47 2.09
N THR A 13 10.80 -7.30 2.89
CA THR A 13 10.05 -6.86 4.08
C THR A 13 10.90 -6.12 5.12
N PRO A 14 12.13 -6.55 5.47
CA PRO A 14 12.92 -5.88 6.52
C PRO A 14 13.22 -4.41 6.24
N ASN A 15 13.17 -3.98 4.99
CA ASN A 15 13.48 -2.60 4.62
C ASN A 15 12.23 -1.71 4.55
N GLN A 16 11.07 -2.24 4.94
CA GLN A 16 9.80 -1.51 4.83
C GLN A 16 9.28 -1.08 6.19
N ARG A 17 8.62 0.09 6.20
CA ARG A 17 7.81 0.49 7.34
C ARG A 17 6.47 -0.24 7.24
N ARG A 18 6.09 -0.95 8.30
CA ARG A 18 4.91 -1.81 8.33
C ARG A 18 4.13 -1.55 9.63
N ILE A 19 2.85 -1.24 9.52
CA ILE A 19 1.99 -0.90 10.65
C ILE A 19 0.61 -1.53 10.48
N ASP A 20 -0.18 -1.52 11.55
CA ASP A 20 -1.57 -1.98 11.48
C ASP A 20 -2.51 -0.86 11.01
N ALA A 21 -3.76 -1.21 10.75
CA ALA A 21 -4.74 -0.26 10.22
C ALA A 21 -5.09 0.86 11.22
N ALA A 22 -5.14 0.56 12.51
CA ALA A 22 -5.45 1.57 13.53
C ALA A 22 -4.37 2.66 13.59
N GLN A 23 -3.09 2.25 13.55
CA GLN A 23 -1.97 3.17 13.51
C GLN A 23 -2.00 4.01 12.22
N ALA A 24 -2.28 3.37 11.09
CA ALA A 24 -2.36 4.07 9.81
C ALA A 24 -3.44 5.14 9.81
N LYS A 25 -4.61 4.83 10.37
CA LYS A 25 -5.69 5.81 10.46
C LYS A 25 -5.29 7.03 11.30
N GLN A 26 -4.66 6.80 12.46
CA GLN A 26 -4.17 7.90 13.30
C GLN A 26 -3.19 8.80 12.55
N GLU A 27 -2.25 8.20 11.83
CA GLU A 27 -1.26 8.96 11.06
C GLU A 27 -1.89 9.74 9.92
N LEU A 28 -2.80 9.13 9.17
CA LEU A 28 -3.47 9.78 8.05
C LEU A 28 -4.34 10.96 8.48
N GLU A 29 -4.95 10.90 9.66
CA GLU A 29 -5.71 12.02 10.21
C GLU A 29 -4.83 13.25 10.43
N GLN A 30 -3.54 13.05 10.74
CA GLN A 30 -2.60 14.13 11.03
C GLN A 30 -1.82 14.58 9.81
N ASN A 31 -1.32 13.65 9.00
CA ASN A 31 -0.39 13.97 7.90
C ASN A 31 -1.04 14.20 6.55
N LYS A 32 -2.33 13.87 6.40
CA LYS A 32 -3.09 14.02 5.15
C LYS A 32 -2.47 13.28 3.97
N GLY A 33 -1.81 12.15 4.24
CA GLY A 33 -1.24 11.30 3.20
C GLY A 33 -2.29 10.62 2.35
N LEU A 34 -1.85 9.72 1.48
CA LEU A 34 -2.73 8.95 0.60
C LEU A 34 -2.87 7.52 1.11
N LEU A 35 -4.10 7.02 1.15
CA LEU A 35 -4.40 5.61 1.39
C LEU A 35 -4.71 4.96 0.05
N ILE A 36 -3.92 3.97 -0.33
CA ILE A 36 -4.05 3.31 -1.64
C ILE A 36 -4.32 1.82 -1.47
N ASP A 37 -5.40 1.38 -2.09
CA ASP A 37 -5.76 -0.03 -2.19
C ASP A 37 -5.18 -0.57 -3.49
N VAL A 38 -4.21 -1.49 -3.39
CA VAL A 38 -3.54 -2.05 -4.57
C VAL A 38 -4.17 -3.35 -5.07
N ARG A 39 -5.38 -3.67 -4.60
CA ARG A 39 -6.15 -4.81 -5.11
C ARG A 39 -6.76 -4.48 -6.47
N GLU A 40 -7.34 -5.48 -7.11
CA GLU A 40 -8.05 -5.28 -8.37
C GLU A 40 -9.37 -4.53 -8.17
N PRO A 41 -9.88 -3.82 -9.21
CA PRO A 41 -11.09 -3.01 -9.06
C PRO A 41 -12.31 -3.76 -8.54
N ALA A 42 -12.48 -5.02 -8.92
CA ALA A 42 -13.61 -5.82 -8.45
C ALA A 42 -13.53 -6.10 -6.94
N GLU A 43 -12.34 -6.30 -6.41
CA GLU A 43 -12.14 -6.47 -4.97
C GLU A 43 -12.47 -5.17 -4.22
N HIS A 44 -12.00 -4.05 -4.73
CA HIS A 44 -12.27 -2.73 -4.16
C HIS A 44 -13.77 -2.39 -4.20
N ALA A 45 -14.46 -2.73 -5.28
CA ALA A 45 -15.89 -2.50 -5.40
C ALA A 45 -16.70 -3.32 -4.39
N ASN A 46 -16.21 -4.50 -4.02
CA ASN A 46 -16.90 -5.37 -3.06
C ASN A 46 -16.72 -4.88 -1.62
N VAL A 47 -15.49 -4.60 -1.22
CA VAL A 47 -15.17 -4.08 0.13
C VAL A 47 -14.05 -3.06 -0.01
N ALA A 48 -14.28 -1.83 0.44
CA ALA A 48 -13.27 -0.77 0.39
C ALA A 48 -13.22 0.04 1.68
N ALA A 49 -12.02 0.46 2.05
CA ALA A 49 -11.82 1.42 3.15
C ALA A 49 -12.26 2.81 2.69
N VAL A 50 -12.91 3.56 3.57
CA VAL A 50 -13.32 4.94 3.28
C VAL A 50 -12.08 5.80 3.00
N GLY A 51 -12.11 6.51 1.88
CA GLY A 51 -11.01 7.38 1.46
C GLY A 51 -9.89 6.69 0.70
N ALA A 52 -9.94 5.38 0.54
CA ALA A 52 -8.93 4.66 -0.22
C ALA A 52 -9.06 4.91 -1.72
N ILE A 53 -7.94 5.19 -2.36
CA ILE A 53 -7.84 5.28 -3.81
C ILE A 53 -7.47 3.91 -4.33
N ASN A 54 -8.23 3.38 -5.29
CA ASN A 54 -7.90 2.08 -5.88
C ASN A 54 -6.94 2.26 -7.06
N ILE A 55 -5.73 1.78 -6.90
CA ILE A 55 -4.75 1.68 -7.99
C ILE A 55 -4.21 0.26 -7.96
N PRO A 56 -4.63 -0.61 -8.89
CA PRO A 56 -4.17 -2.00 -8.90
C PRO A 56 -2.65 -2.10 -8.95
N ARG A 57 -2.11 -3.14 -8.34
CA ARG A 57 -0.65 -3.31 -8.24
C ARG A 57 0.05 -3.16 -9.59
N GLY A 58 -0.55 -3.69 -10.67
CA GLY A 58 0.04 -3.64 -12.01
C GLY A 58 0.13 -2.23 -12.62
N LEU A 59 -0.61 -1.27 -12.08
CA LEU A 59 -0.64 0.10 -12.57
C LEU A 59 -0.08 1.11 -11.56
N LEU A 60 0.36 0.64 -10.38
CA LEU A 60 0.64 1.50 -9.24
C LEU A 60 1.64 2.60 -9.54
N GLU A 61 2.83 2.24 -10.03
CA GLU A 61 3.89 3.23 -10.26
C GLU A 61 3.46 4.27 -11.31
N MET A 62 2.90 3.79 -12.42
CA MET A 62 2.51 4.68 -13.51
C MET A 62 1.40 5.65 -13.10
N LYS A 63 0.37 5.14 -12.43
CA LYS A 63 -0.77 5.98 -12.03
C LYS A 63 -0.42 6.92 -10.89
N LEU A 64 0.33 6.45 -9.89
CA LEU A 64 0.68 7.31 -8.77
C LEU A 64 1.57 8.47 -9.24
N MET A 65 2.52 8.20 -10.12
CA MET A 65 3.38 9.25 -10.64
C MET A 65 2.63 10.30 -11.46
N GLU A 66 1.45 9.99 -11.99
CA GLU A 66 0.59 10.97 -12.67
C GLU A 66 -0.12 11.88 -11.66
N ILE A 67 -0.54 11.36 -10.51
CA ILE A 67 -1.39 12.09 -9.58
C ILE A 67 -0.64 12.66 -8.39
N GLU A 68 0.55 12.16 -8.07
CA GLU A 68 1.33 12.62 -6.92
C GLU A 68 2.78 12.85 -7.31
N LYS A 69 3.17 14.12 -7.39
CA LYS A 69 4.51 14.54 -7.79
C LYS A 69 5.44 14.80 -6.61
N ASP A 70 4.91 14.81 -5.39
CA ASP A 70 5.72 15.02 -4.19
C ASP A 70 6.30 13.69 -3.72
N ALA A 71 7.61 13.51 -3.90
CA ALA A 71 8.31 12.29 -3.48
C ALA A 71 8.23 12.04 -1.96
N GLY A 72 8.04 13.08 -1.17
CA GLY A 72 7.93 12.98 0.29
C GLY A 72 6.50 12.78 0.81
N ARG A 73 5.49 12.78 -0.07
CA ARG A 73 4.10 12.59 0.37
C ARG A 73 3.94 11.24 1.09
N PRO A 74 3.34 11.21 2.30
CA PRO A 74 3.07 9.92 2.95
C PRO A 74 2.11 9.06 2.12
N ILE A 75 2.52 7.84 1.81
CA ILE A 75 1.76 6.88 1.02
C ILE A 75 1.55 5.62 1.86
N TYR A 76 0.30 5.20 2.01
CA TYR A 76 -0.06 4.00 2.76
C TYR A 76 -0.70 3.00 1.82
N LEU A 77 -0.13 1.80 1.72
CA LEU A 77 -0.61 0.76 0.82
C LEU A 77 -1.26 -0.38 1.58
N HIS A 78 -2.39 -0.86 1.10
CA HIS A 78 -2.99 -2.09 1.60
C HIS A 78 -3.50 -2.96 0.45
N CYS A 79 -3.69 -4.25 0.75
CA CYS A 79 -4.28 -5.22 -0.17
C CYS A 79 -5.06 -6.26 0.62
N ALA A 80 -5.33 -7.44 0.04
CA ALA A 80 -6.12 -8.47 0.71
C ALA A 80 -5.39 -9.08 1.91
N SER A 81 -4.09 -9.34 1.78
CA SER A 81 -3.30 -10.06 2.81
C SER A 81 -1.89 -9.49 3.03
N GLY A 82 -1.53 -8.43 2.34
CA GLY A 82 -0.24 -7.75 2.50
C GLY A 82 0.77 -8.01 1.39
N ALA A 83 0.65 -9.09 0.62
CA ALA A 83 1.66 -9.44 -0.39
C ALA A 83 1.77 -8.40 -1.52
N ARG A 84 0.65 -8.02 -2.12
CA ARG A 84 0.64 -7.01 -3.20
C ARG A 84 1.07 -5.65 -2.69
N ALA A 85 0.69 -5.28 -1.46
CA ALA A 85 1.12 -4.04 -0.85
C ALA A 85 2.63 -4.04 -0.58
N THR A 86 3.18 -5.16 -0.14
CA THR A 86 4.62 -5.32 0.07
C THR A 86 5.40 -5.15 -1.23
N LEU A 87 4.96 -5.80 -2.31
CA LEU A 87 5.57 -5.65 -3.62
C LEU A 87 5.42 -4.23 -4.15
N GLY A 88 4.26 -3.61 -3.92
CA GLY A 88 4.00 -2.23 -4.32
C GLY A 88 4.88 -1.23 -3.61
N ALA A 89 5.09 -1.41 -2.31
CA ALA A 89 5.97 -0.52 -1.54
C ALA A 89 7.40 -0.59 -2.04
N GLU A 90 7.90 -1.78 -2.35
CA GLU A 90 9.24 -1.94 -2.92
C GLU A 90 9.33 -1.22 -4.26
N ALA A 91 8.33 -1.37 -5.12
CA ALA A 91 8.32 -0.70 -6.43
C ALA A 91 8.28 0.82 -6.30
N LEU A 92 7.46 1.37 -5.40
CA LEU A 92 7.37 2.82 -5.19
C LEU A 92 8.66 3.39 -4.63
N THR A 93 9.30 2.70 -3.70
CA THR A 93 10.60 3.12 -3.17
C THR A 93 11.65 3.16 -4.29
N ARG A 94 11.62 2.17 -5.16
CA ARG A 94 12.55 2.08 -6.29
C ARG A 94 12.43 3.25 -7.26
N VAL A 95 11.21 3.77 -7.48
CA VAL A 95 11.02 4.92 -8.37
C VAL A 95 11.15 6.27 -7.65
N GLY A 96 11.45 6.29 -6.36
CA GLY A 96 11.84 7.49 -5.66
C GLY A 96 10.89 8.02 -4.58
N TYR A 97 9.75 7.37 -4.31
CA TYR A 97 8.91 7.79 -3.19
C TYR A 97 9.61 7.46 -1.87
N GLU A 98 9.65 8.44 -0.96
CA GLU A 98 10.50 8.39 0.22
C GLU A 98 9.76 8.03 1.51
N ASN A 99 8.42 8.03 1.47
CA ASN A 99 7.60 7.88 2.67
C ASN A 99 6.46 6.90 2.43
N VAL A 100 6.83 5.63 2.20
CA VAL A 100 5.89 4.55 1.87
C VAL A 100 5.75 3.61 3.05
N THR A 101 4.51 3.34 3.44
CA THR A 101 4.17 2.46 4.56
C THR A 101 3.22 1.35 4.09
N VAL A 102 3.45 0.12 4.54
CA VAL A 102 2.57 -1.01 4.29
C VAL A 102 1.64 -1.20 5.48
N ILE A 103 0.34 -1.32 5.21
CA ILE A 103 -0.64 -1.71 6.22
C ILE A 103 -0.77 -3.23 6.19
N THR A 104 -0.45 -3.88 7.32
CA THR A 104 -0.34 -5.34 7.38
C THR A 104 -1.66 -6.08 7.56
N CYS A 105 -2.74 -5.38 7.92
CA CYS A 105 -4.05 -5.98 8.12
C CYS A 105 -4.68 -6.44 6.80
N ASN A 106 -5.60 -7.41 6.86
CA ASN A 106 -6.35 -7.81 5.68
C ASN A 106 -7.37 -6.72 5.28
N ALA A 107 -7.95 -6.83 4.09
CA ALA A 107 -8.83 -5.81 3.54
C ALA A 107 -10.08 -5.58 4.41
N THR A 108 -10.64 -6.64 4.99
CA THR A 108 -11.80 -6.52 5.88
C THR A 108 -11.46 -5.70 7.12
N GLN A 109 -10.32 -5.98 7.75
CA GLN A 109 -9.84 -5.23 8.93
C GLN A 109 -9.59 -3.76 8.58
N VAL A 110 -8.97 -3.49 7.44
CA VAL A 110 -8.74 -2.11 6.99
C VAL A 110 -10.06 -1.38 6.80
N SER A 111 -11.04 -2.00 6.14
CA SER A 111 -12.34 -1.38 5.89
C SER A 111 -13.14 -1.13 7.18
N GLU A 112 -12.97 -1.98 8.19
CA GLU A 112 -13.62 -1.80 9.50
C GLU A 112 -13.03 -0.61 10.27
N VAL A 113 -11.72 -0.36 10.15
CA VAL A 113 -11.04 0.73 10.84
C VAL A 113 -11.31 2.08 10.15
N PHE A 114 -11.29 2.09 8.84
CA PHE A 114 -11.50 3.30 8.05
C PHE A 114 -12.96 3.48 7.70
#